data_798dab960d3f5ff5f05a664bc59dc523
#
_entry.id   798dab960d3f5ff5f05a664bc59dc523
#
_cell.length_a   1.000
_cell.length_b   1.000
_cell.length_c   1.000
_cell.angle_alpha   90.00
_cell.angle_beta   90.00
_cell.angle_gamma   90.00
#
_symmetry.space_group_name_H-M   'P 1'
#
loop_
_entity.id
_entity.type
_entity.pdbx_description
1 polymer ?
#
loop_
_entity_poly.entity_id
_entity_poly.type
_entity_poly.pdbx_seq_one_letter_code
_entity_poly.pdbx_strand_id
1 'polypeptide(L)'
;APPHSYLAPYLYMQKGFKADALIHFGTHGNLEYTPGKNVGLSQADWSEALVGNLPHFYFYTTGNVGEGIIAKRRTHAVLVTHLTPPYAESGMRQRYNQLLEDIHKLLDEGTEGHRMLGMRVKKETVRLGLHRDLELDSVPDNPYTAEELERLDAFTEEIANEKMLGAYYTMGEPYSERDLLQTTLAVSADALAYETAKADRDKGKITTEQLQDFTYIAHHYLPTVKKRLTTMLQNPPRDTAAITPDLRPALRYREQLIASTANEFNAMVRGLNGGTVLPAPGGDPVLNPNVLPTGRNMYSVNAETTPNPRAWEDGKRLAEATLKQYTGKHGEYPRKVSYTFWAGEFITTEGATLAQVFWMLGVEPVRDGQGRVVDLRLVPSEELGRPRINVVVQVSGQLRDIAGSRLKLLTDAVRLASEAKDEAYPNYVASGTVLQEKLLVEKGTSPKRAREMSVMRVFGPVNSGYSTGIMGYTEHSGSWEDEKEIAQGYLNNMGAAYGDEDNWGEVQKDLFASALSETDVVIQPRQSN
;
A
#
# COMPACT_ATOMS: atom_id res chain seq x y z
N ALA A 1 -21.76 23.50 2.73
CA ALA A 1 -22.77 22.87 1.88
C ALA A 1 -22.25 22.84 0.44
N PRO A 2 -22.55 21.81 -0.35
CA PRO A 2 -22.22 21.78 -1.77
C PRO A 2 -22.88 22.97 -2.50
N PRO A 3 -22.26 23.53 -3.55
CA PRO A 3 -22.83 24.63 -4.32
C PRO A 3 -24.06 24.18 -5.11
N HIS A 4 -24.94 25.11 -5.45
CA HIS A 4 -26.19 24.82 -6.18
C HIS A 4 -25.94 24.14 -7.53
N SER A 5 -24.87 24.52 -8.24
CA SER A 5 -24.45 23.87 -9.48
C SER A 5 -24.15 22.39 -9.35
N TYR A 6 -23.66 21.99 -8.17
CA TYR A 6 -23.41 20.58 -7.84
C TYR A 6 -24.70 19.83 -7.46
N LEU A 7 -25.63 20.50 -6.75
CA LEU A 7 -26.90 19.88 -6.33
C LEU A 7 -27.86 19.69 -7.49
N ALA A 8 -27.90 20.66 -8.43
CA ALA A 8 -28.87 20.72 -9.48
C ALA A 8 -28.97 19.49 -10.38
N PRO A 9 -27.87 18.87 -10.86
CA PRO A 9 -27.92 17.64 -11.67
C PRO A 9 -28.60 16.48 -10.94
N TYR A 10 -28.26 16.24 -9.69
CA TYR A 10 -28.84 15.13 -8.90
C TYR A 10 -30.34 15.34 -8.65
N LEU A 11 -30.71 16.54 -8.26
CA LEU A 11 -32.12 16.87 -8.05
C LEU A 11 -32.94 16.84 -9.36
N TYR A 12 -32.31 17.24 -10.47
CA TYR A 12 -32.94 17.13 -11.77
C TYR A 12 -33.18 15.68 -12.17
N MET A 13 -32.18 14.78 -11.98
CA MET A 13 -32.32 13.36 -12.26
C MET A 13 -33.48 12.73 -11.47
N GLN A 14 -33.58 13.06 -10.18
CA GLN A 14 -34.66 12.54 -9.33
C GLN A 14 -36.02 13.13 -9.66
N LYS A 15 -36.14 14.46 -9.78
CA LYS A 15 -37.42 15.18 -9.77
C LYS A 15 -37.86 15.72 -11.12
N GLY A 16 -36.94 16.14 -11.96
CA GLY A 16 -37.20 16.66 -13.31
C GLY A 16 -37.22 15.56 -14.35
N PHE A 17 -36.14 14.82 -14.47
CA PHE A 17 -35.99 13.71 -15.41
C PHE A 17 -36.74 12.46 -14.97
N LYS A 18 -36.87 12.25 -13.66
CA LYS A 18 -37.54 11.11 -13.04
C LYS A 18 -36.87 9.79 -13.46
N ALA A 19 -35.54 9.73 -13.30
CA ALA A 19 -34.75 8.55 -13.61
C ALA A 19 -35.19 7.33 -12.81
N ASP A 20 -35.14 6.15 -13.41
CA ASP A 20 -35.41 4.87 -12.75
C ASP A 20 -34.16 4.32 -12.03
N ALA A 21 -32.97 4.79 -12.41
CA ALA A 21 -31.70 4.45 -11.78
C ALA A 21 -30.68 5.57 -11.96
N LEU A 22 -29.70 5.64 -11.08
CA LEU A 22 -28.54 6.51 -11.18
C LEU A 22 -27.30 5.68 -11.45
N ILE A 23 -26.55 6.03 -12.49
CA ILE A 23 -25.27 5.39 -12.82
C ILE A 23 -24.17 6.45 -12.76
N HIS A 24 -23.22 6.28 -11.83
CA HIS A 24 -21.94 6.95 -11.87
C HIS A 24 -20.98 6.12 -12.70
N PHE A 25 -20.34 6.79 -13.66
CA PHE A 25 -19.43 6.14 -14.59
C PHE A 25 -18.02 6.74 -14.47
N GLY A 26 -17.10 5.98 -13.91
CA GLY A 26 -15.73 6.39 -13.63
C GLY A 26 -15.42 6.53 -12.15
N THR A 27 -14.15 6.57 -11.80
CA THR A 27 -13.65 6.82 -10.45
C THR A 27 -13.81 8.29 -10.06
N HIS A 28 -13.78 8.59 -8.75
CA HIS A 28 -13.85 9.95 -8.21
C HIS A 28 -15.16 10.67 -8.53
N GLY A 29 -16.32 10.03 -8.34
CA GLY A 29 -17.63 10.57 -8.68
C GLY A 29 -18.16 11.67 -7.75
N ASN A 30 -17.37 12.11 -6.79
CA ASN A 30 -17.62 13.22 -5.87
C ASN A 30 -18.65 13.01 -4.75
N LEU A 31 -19.66 12.15 -4.89
CA LEU A 31 -20.63 11.95 -3.81
C LEU A 31 -19.97 11.46 -2.51
N GLU A 32 -18.93 10.66 -2.62
CA GLU A 32 -18.10 10.18 -1.52
C GLU A 32 -17.37 11.30 -0.78
N TYR A 33 -17.17 12.45 -1.41
CA TYR A 33 -16.47 13.61 -0.85
C TYR A 33 -17.43 14.72 -0.36
N THR A 34 -18.73 14.50 -0.41
CA THR A 34 -19.68 15.47 0.13
C THR A 34 -19.47 15.69 1.63
N PRO A 35 -19.68 16.92 2.15
CA PRO A 35 -19.55 17.19 3.58
C PRO A 35 -20.52 16.37 4.41
N GLY A 36 -20.15 16.08 5.64
CA GLY A 36 -20.99 15.37 6.61
C GLY A 36 -20.35 14.09 7.11
N LYS A 37 -21.18 13.16 7.58
CA LYS A 37 -20.70 11.90 8.16
C LYS A 37 -20.09 10.99 7.09
N ASN A 38 -19.03 10.28 7.47
CA ASN A 38 -18.40 9.29 6.60
C ASN A 38 -19.06 7.91 6.68
N VAL A 39 -19.68 7.61 7.81
CA VAL A 39 -20.41 6.36 8.09
C VAL A 39 -21.65 6.64 8.92
N GLY A 40 -22.56 5.71 8.98
CA GLY A 40 -23.81 5.84 9.75
C GLY A 40 -24.67 7.00 9.22
N LEU A 41 -24.86 7.06 7.91
CA LEU A 41 -25.58 8.11 7.23
C LEU A 41 -27.05 8.15 7.61
N SER A 42 -27.63 9.34 7.51
CA SER A 42 -29.05 9.63 7.68
C SER A 42 -29.58 10.40 6.47
N GLN A 43 -30.88 10.50 6.33
CA GLN A 43 -31.52 11.28 5.25
C GLN A 43 -31.11 12.78 5.22
N ALA A 44 -30.48 13.27 6.30
CA ALA A 44 -29.96 14.64 6.37
C ALA A 44 -28.53 14.78 5.79
N ASP A 45 -27.87 13.67 5.49
CA ASP A 45 -26.52 13.70 4.89
C ASP A 45 -26.62 13.94 3.39
N TRP A 46 -25.67 14.73 2.86
CA TRP A 46 -25.73 15.19 1.46
C TRP A 46 -25.74 14.04 0.45
N SER A 47 -24.88 13.06 0.63
CA SER A 47 -24.81 11.92 -0.29
C SER A 47 -26.13 11.15 -0.34
N GLU A 48 -26.75 10.93 0.81
CA GLU A 48 -28.05 10.25 0.93
C GLU A 48 -29.17 11.07 0.27
N ALA A 49 -29.22 12.38 0.54
CA ALA A 49 -30.22 13.27 -0.02
C ALA A 49 -30.10 13.40 -1.56
N LEU A 50 -28.89 13.30 -2.10
CA LEU A 50 -28.62 13.45 -3.54
C LEU A 50 -28.87 12.17 -4.34
N VAL A 51 -28.70 10.99 -3.74
CA VAL A 51 -29.08 9.72 -4.37
C VAL A 51 -30.57 9.45 -4.17
N GLY A 52 -31.07 9.73 -2.98
CA GLY A 52 -32.46 9.45 -2.60
C GLY A 52 -32.79 7.97 -2.69
N ASN A 53 -33.94 7.63 -3.26
CA ASN A 53 -34.41 6.26 -3.41
C ASN A 53 -34.06 5.63 -4.78
N LEU A 54 -33.20 6.27 -5.58
CA LEU A 54 -32.81 5.71 -6.86
C LEU A 54 -31.88 4.50 -6.67
N PRO A 55 -32.13 3.40 -7.37
CA PRO A 55 -31.11 2.35 -7.52
C PRO A 55 -29.83 2.98 -8.05
N HIS A 56 -28.73 2.78 -7.34
CA HIS A 56 -27.47 3.44 -7.65
C HIS A 56 -26.38 2.42 -8.01
N PHE A 57 -25.83 2.56 -9.19
CA PHE A 57 -24.71 1.79 -9.71
C PHE A 57 -23.50 2.71 -9.89
N TYR A 58 -22.33 2.20 -9.53
CA TYR A 58 -21.11 2.95 -9.65
C TYR A 58 -20.04 2.09 -10.31
N PHE A 59 -19.64 2.47 -11.52
CA PHE A 59 -18.52 1.81 -12.19
C PHE A 59 -17.22 2.32 -11.61
N TYR A 60 -16.45 1.40 -11.06
CA TYR A 60 -15.23 1.74 -10.36
C TYR A 60 -14.08 0.84 -10.79
N THR A 61 -12.88 1.40 -10.95
CA THR A 61 -11.70 0.58 -11.23
C THR A 61 -11.44 -0.39 -10.09
N THR A 62 -11.14 -1.65 -10.41
CA THR A 62 -10.90 -2.67 -9.39
C THR A 62 -9.71 -2.37 -8.49
N GLY A 63 -8.72 -1.58 -8.99
CA GLY A 63 -7.52 -1.20 -8.25
C GLY A 63 -7.73 -0.15 -7.15
N ASN A 64 -8.76 0.71 -7.24
CA ASN A 64 -9.00 1.78 -6.26
C ASN A 64 -10.03 1.38 -5.20
N VAL A 65 -9.65 0.43 -4.34
CA VAL A 65 -10.55 -0.18 -3.36
C VAL A 65 -10.96 0.81 -2.27
N GLY A 66 -10.01 1.60 -1.76
CA GLY A 66 -10.28 2.52 -0.64
C GLY A 66 -11.41 3.49 -0.94
N GLU A 67 -11.32 4.22 -2.05
CA GLU A 67 -12.36 5.15 -2.48
C GLU A 67 -13.65 4.43 -2.90
N GLY A 68 -13.54 3.31 -3.63
CA GLY A 68 -14.69 2.54 -4.04
C GLY A 68 -15.54 2.09 -2.85
N ILE A 69 -14.93 1.64 -1.76
CA ILE A 69 -15.66 1.26 -0.55
C ILE A 69 -16.29 2.46 0.14
N ILE A 70 -15.63 3.63 0.14
CA ILE A 70 -16.24 4.86 0.67
C ILE A 70 -17.43 5.28 -0.18
N ALA A 71 -17.30 5.27 -1.51
CA ALA A 71 -18.40 5.52 -2.43
C ALA A 71 -19.59 4.59 -2.15
N LYS A 72 -19.33 3.29 -2.02
CA LYS A 72 -20.35 2.30 -1.66
C LYS A 72 -21.05 2.60 -0.35
N ARG A 73 -20.30 2.92 0.71
CA ARG A 73 -20.86 3.21 2.04
C ARG A 73 -21.67 4.48 2.08
N ARG A 74 -21.23 5.52 1.36
CA ARG A 74 -21.86 6.85 1.39
C ARG A 74 -23.00 7.03 0.41
N THR A 75 -23.14 6.14 -0.56
CA THR A 75 -24.15 6.30 -1.64
C THR A 75 -24.99 5.05 -1.85
N HIS A 76 -24.85 4.05 -1.00
CA HIS A 76 -25.51 2.74 -1.14
C HIS A 76 -25.32 2.10 -2.52
N ALA A 77 -24.22 2.41 -3.19
CA ALA A 77 -23.97 1.97 -4.55
C ALA A 77 -23.68 0.47 -4.63
N VAL A 78 -24.20 -0.13 -5.69
CA VAL A 78 -23.67 -1.39 -6.22
C VAL A 78 -22.44 -1.03 -7.03
N LEU A 79 -21.25 -1.38 -6.52
CA LEU A 79 -20.00 -1.16 -7.24
C LEU A 79 -19.84 -2.23 -8.32
N VAL A 80 -19.82 -1.79 -9.56
CA VAL A 80 -19.46 -2.67 -10.68
C VAL A 80 -18.01 -2.41 -11.03
N THR A 81 -17.14 -3.34 -10.68
CA THR A 81 -15.71 -3.20 -10.99
C THR A 81 -15.44 -3.28 -12.48
N HIS A 82 -14.50 -2.47 -12.96
CA HIS A 82 -13.95 -2.59 -14.29
C HIS A 82 -12.44 -2.80 -14.24
N LEU A 83 -11.86 -3.28 -15.34
CA LEU A 83 -10.42 -3.49 -15.46
C LEU A 83 -9.64 -2.19 -15.21
N THR A 84 -8.43 -2.35 -14.71
CA THR A 84 -7.41 -1.29 -14.73
C THR A 84 -7.01 -1.00 -16.18
N PRO A 85 -6.28 0.10 -16.47
CA PRO A 85 -5.48 0.16 -17.67
C PRO A 85 -4.59 -1.08 -17.81
N PRO A 86 -4.28 -1.54 -19.06
CA PRO A 86 -3.39 -2.69 -19.24
C PRO A 86 -2.00 -2.38 -18.68
N TYR A 87 -1.36 -3.38 -18.12
CA TYR A 87 0.02 -3.25 -17.70
C TYR A 87 0.96 -3.32 -18.90
N ALA A 88 1.99 -2.49 -18.87
CA ALA A 88 3.07 -2.50 -19.84
C ALA A 88 4.41 -2.65 -19.09
N GLU A 89 5.38 -3.31 -19.69
CA GLU A 89 6.75 -3.18 -19.20
C GLU A 89 7.21 -1.74 -19.37
N SER A 90 7.82 -1.19 -18.34
CA SER A 90 8.48 0.11 -18.47
C SER A 90 9.55 -0.02 -19.55
N GLY A 91 9.62 0.91 -20.50
CA GLY A 91 10.71 0.93 -21.49
C GLY A 91 12.10 1.12 -20.85
N MET A 92 12.14 1.25 -19.54
CA MET A 92 13.34 1.45 -18.75
C MET A 92 14.25 0.22 -18.74
N ARG A 93 13.69 -1.01 -18.80
CA ARG A 93 14.54 -2.21 -18.88
C ARG A 93 15.49 -2.20 -20.07
N GLN A 94 15.03 -1.77 -21.25
CA GLN A 94 15.91 -1.65 -22.43
C GLN A 94 17.02 -0.61 -22.19
N ARG A 95 16.72 0.44 -21.42
CA ARG A 95 17.69 1.50 -21.09
C ARG A 95 18.75 1.02 -20.11
N TYR A 96 18.43 0.10 -19.22
CA TYR A 96 19.33 -0.39 -18.18
C TYR A 96 19.92 -1.77 -18.46
N ASN A 97 19.48 -2.48 -19.49
CA ASN A 97 19.96 -3.85 -19.78
C ASN A 97 21.49 -3.96 -19.80
N GLN A 98 22.19 -3.06 -20.52
CA GLN A 98 23.63 -3.14 -20.60
C GLN A 98 24.32 -2.87 -19.25
N LEU A 99 23.77 -1.94 -18.47
CA LEU A 99 24.27 -1.66 -17.13
C LEU A 99 24.09 -2.87 -16.21
N LEU A 100 22.90 -3.49 -16.22
CA LEU A 100 22.59 -4.70 -15.46
C LEU A 100 23.50 -5.86 -15.84
N GLU A 101 23.68 -6.14 -17.14
CA GLU A 101 24.61 -7.18 -17.61
C GLU A 101 26.03 -6.95 -17.11
N ASP A 102 26.49 -5.71 -17.12
CA ASP A 102 27.84 -5.33 -16.66
C ASP A 102 27.96 -5.47 -15.12
N ILE A 103 26.93 -5.08 -14.38
CA ILE A 103 26.88 -5.24 -12.91
C ILE A 103 26.87 -6.72 -12.54
N HIS A 104 25.97 -7.53 -13.13
CA HIS A 104 25.89 -8.95 -12.87
C HIS A 104 27.22 -9.65 -13.12
N LYS A 105 27.88 -9.30 -14.22
CA LYS A 105 29.20 -9.85 -14.52
C LYS A 105 30.23 -9.53 -13.45
N LEU A 106 30.22 -8.32 -12.89
CA LEU A 106 31.11 -7.95 -11.79
C LEU A 106 30.78 -8.65 -10.49
N LEU A 107 29.50 -8.89 -10.21
CA LEU A 107 29.05 -9.62 -9.02
C LEU A 107 29.38 -11.13 -9.11
N ASP A 108 29.20 -11.73 -10.29
CA ASP A 108 29.44 -13.16 -10.52
C ASP A 108 30.92 -13.51 -10.61
N GLU A 109 31.72 -12.72 -11.32
CA GLU A 109 33.15 -12.98 -11.58
C GLU A 109 34.09 -12.30 -10.58
N GLY A 110 33.53 -11.41 -9.73
CA GLY A 110 34.29 -10.56 -8.79
C GLY A 110 34.85 -9.30 -9.42
N THR A 111 35.13 -8.32 -8.58
CA THR A 111 35.69 -7.02 -9.02
C THR A 111 37.18 -7.05 -9.30
N GLU A 112 37.89 -8.03 -8.73
CA GLU A 112 39.35 -8.20 -8.92
C GLU A 112 39.66 -8.60 -10.38
N GLY A 113 40.53 -7.83 -11.03
CA GLY A 113 40.89 -8.03 -12.45
C GLY A 113 39.93 -7.39 -13.47
N HIS A 114 38.75 -6.92 -13.06
CA HIS A 114 37.73 -6.32 -13.94
C HIS A 114 37.63 -4.79 -13.84
N ARG A 115 38.73 -4.10 -13.47
CA ARG A 115 38.75 -2.64 -13.25
C ARG A 115 38.11 -1.83 -14.39
N MET A 116 38.37 -2.17 -15.64
CA MET A 116 37.82 -1.45 -16.79
C MET A 116 36.29 -1.60 -16.89
N LEU A 117 35.78 -2.77 -16.55
CA LEU A 117 34.34 -3.02 -16.48
C LEU A 117 33.71 -2.22 -15.34
N GLY A 118 34.32 -2.20 -14.15
CA GLY A 118 33.89 -1.40 -13.01
C GLY A 118 33.85 0.11 -13.32
N MET A 119 34.84 0.63 -14.06
CA MET A 119 34.85 2.03 -14.53
C MET A 119 33.70 2.30 -15.52
N ARG A 120 33.39 1.35 -16.40
CA ARG A 120 32.27 1.46 -17.35
C ARG A 120 30.93 1.49 -16.62
N VAL A 121 30.73 0.59 -15.66
CA VAL A 121 29.54 0.58 -14.78
C VAL A 121 29.38 1.92 -14.09
N LYS A 122 30.44 2.42 -13.46
CA LYS A 122 30.40 3.71 -12.77
C LYS A 122 30.06 4.88 -13.71
N LYS A 123 30.72 4.96 -14.86
CA LYS A 123 30.45 5.99 -15.86
C LYS A 123 28.97 5.97 -16.31
N GLU A 124 28.43 4.79 -16.53
CA GLU A 124 27.04 4.64 -16.95
C GLU A 124 26.06 4.97 -15.83
N THR A 125 26.34 4.54 -14.60
CA THR A 125 25.58 4.90 -13.39
C THR A 125 25.50 6.41 -13.18
N VAL A 126 26.62 7.10 -13.35
CA VAL A 126 26.69 8.57 -13.25
C VAL A 126 25.93 9.23 -14.41
N ARG A 127 26.09 8.72 -15.63
CA ARG A 127 25.37 9.22 -16.83
C ARG A 127 23.85 9.11 -16.69
N LEU A 128 23.38 8.02 -16.08
CA LEU A 128 21.97 7.76 -15.85
C LEU A 128 21.40 8.47 -14.62
N GLY A 129 22.27 9.05 -13.79
CA GLY A 129 21.88 9.78 -12.58
C GLY A 129 21.67 8.91 -11.33
N LEU A 130 21.74 7.57 -11.44
CA LEU A 130 21.44 6.60 -10.38
C LEU A 130 22.34 6.76 -9.14
N HIS A 131 23.56 7.28 -9.32
CA HIS A 131 24.48 7.57 -8.22
C HIS A 131 23.92 8.56 -7.21
N ARG A 132 23.01 9.47 -7.62
CA ARG A 132 22.42 10.48 -6.73
C ARG A 132 21.39 9.86 -5.80
N ASP A 133 20.55 8.97 -6.35
CA ASP A 133 19.48 8.30 -5.60
C ASP A 133 20.05 7.32 -4.56
N LEU A 134 21.25 6.78 -4.83
CA LEU A 134 21.95 5.83 -3.98
C LEU A 134 23.06 6.46 -3.12
N GLU A 135 23.29 7.78 -3.23
CA GLU A 135 24.38 8.49 -2.56
C GLU A 135 25.76 7.85 -2.85
N LEU A 136 25.95 7.40 -4.09
CA LEU A 136 27.20 6.79 -4.53
C LEU A 136 28.19 7.84 -5.04
N ASP A 137 29.49 7.55 -4.87
CA ASP A 137 30.56 8.39 -5.39
C ASP A 137 30.52 8.50 -6.93
N SER A 138 30.80 9.67 -7.46
CA SER A 138 30.82 9.97 -8.91
C SER A 138 32.23 10.07 -9.52
N VAL A 139 33.30 9.84 -8.75
CA VAL A 139 34.69 9.97 -9.23
C VAL A 139 35.00 8.86 -10.24
N PRO A 140 35.36 9.19 -11.51
CA PRO A 140 35.42 8.20 -12.59
C PRO A 140 36.42 7.07 -12.38
N ASP A 141 37.57 7.36 -11.74
CA ASP A 141 38.69 6.42 -11.64
C ASP A 141 38.63 5.47 -10.44
N ASN A 142 37.57 5.54 -9.66
CA ASN A 142 37.34 4.69 -8.48
C ASN A 142 36.14 3.79 -8.69
N PRO A 143 36.28 2.52 -9.13
CA PRO A 143 35.17 1.58 -9.30
C PRO A 143 34.40 1.39 -8.00
N TYR A 144 33.14 1.03 -8.11
CA TYR A 144 32.30 0.70 -6.96
C TYR A 144 32.78 -0.59 -6.28
N THR A 145 32.63 -0.63 -4.96
CA THR A 145 32.85 -1.84 -4.15
C THR A 145 31.76 -2.88 -4.42
N ALA A 146 31.96 -4.11 -3.99
CA ALA A 146 30.93 -5.17 -4.13
C ALA A 146 29.61 -4.77 -3.46
N GLU A 147 29.64 -4.20 -2.26
CA GLU A 147 28.46 -3.73 -1.54
C GLU A 147 27.72 -2.60 -2.28
N GLU A 148 28.48 -1.65 -2.87
CA GLU A 148 27.89 -0.58 -3.69
C GLU A 148 27.28 -1.14 -4.98
N LEU A 149 27.89 -2.17 -5.58
CA LEU A 149 27.37 -2.85 -6.76
C LEU A 149 26.09 -3.63 -6.44
N GLU A 150 26.01 -4.31 -5.30
CA GLU A 150 24.79 -4.99 -4.84
C GLU A 150 23.64 -3.99 -4.64
N ARG A 151 23.90 -2.84 -4.03
CA ARG A 151 22.92 -1.77 -3.87
C ARG A 151 22.46 -1.19 -5.22
N LEU A 152 23.42 -0.98 -6.14
CA LEU A 152 23.14 -0.49 -7.47
C LEU A 152 22.33 -1.50 -8.30
N ASP A 153 22.66 -2.78 -8.17
CA ASP A 153 21.93 -3.87 -8.82
C ASP A 153 20.47 -3.92 -8.35
N ALA A 154 20.25 -4.00 -7.04
CA ALA A 154 18.92 -4.05 -6.45
C ALA A 154 18.05 -2.86 -6.89
N PHE A 155 18.58 -1.65 -6.86
CA PHE A 155 17.87 -0.44 -7.28
C PHE A 155 17.59 -0.41 -8.79
N THR A 156 18.58 -0.81 -9.60
CA THR A 156 18.43 -0.82 -11.06
C THR A 156 17.46 -1.90 -11.53
N GLU A 157 17.50 -3.10 -10.93
CA GLU A 157 16.52 -4.17 -11.19
C GLU A 157 15.11 -3.76 -10.76
N GLU A 158 14.97 -3.07 -9.63
CA GLU A 158 13.68 -2.56 -9.18
C GLU A 158 13.06 -1.63 -10.22
N ILE A 159 13.79 -0.61 -10.68
CA ILE A 159 13.32 0.33 -11.71
C ILE A 159 13.07 -0.38 -13.06
N ALA A 160 13.96 -1.29 -13.44
CA ALA A 160 13.85 -2.02 -14.70
C ALA A 160 12.63 -2.94 -14.76
N ASN A 161 12.22 -3.49 -13.62
CA ASN A 161 11.06 -4.37 -13.51
C ASN A 161 9.78 -3.65 -13.08
N GLU A 162 9.80 -2.33 -12.93
CA GLU A 162 8.63 -1.56 -12.58
C GLU A 162 7.51 -1.78 -13.61
N LYS A 163 6.32 -2.09 -13.10
CA LYS A 163 5.13 -2.32 -13.92
C LYS A 163 4.37 -1.01 -14.04
N MET A 164 4.26 -0.53 -15.25
CA MET A 164 3.55 0.71 -15.55
C MET A 164 2.17 0.40 -16.12
N LEU A 165 1.21 1.26 -15.82
CA LEU A 165 -0.06 1.26 -16.53
C LEU A 165 0.16 1.80 -17.94
N GLY A 166 -0.41 1.10 -18.93
CA GLY A 166 -0.35 1.49 -20.34
C GLY A 166 -1.39 2.55 -20.70
N ALA A 167 -2.09 2.36 -21.81
CA ALA A 167 -3.18 3.22 -22.24
C ALA A 167 -4.38 3.14 -21.29
N TYR A 168 -5.32 4.11 -21.40
CA TYR A 168 -6.58 4.07 -20.66
C TYR A 168 -7.40 2.83 -21.04
N TYR A 169 -8.11 2.26 -20.06
CA TYR A 169 -9.11 1.23 -20.31
C TYR A 169 -10.41 1.87 -20.79
N THR A 170 -10.95 1.34 -21.88
CA THR A 170 -12.28 1.70 -22.39
C THR A 170 -13.24 0.56 -22.10
N MET A 171 -14.26 0.82 -21.29
CA MET A 171 -15.27 -0.17 -20.96
C MET A 171 -15.95 -0.71 -22.22
N GLY A 172 -16.06 -2.02 -22.33
CA GLY A 172 -16.63 -2.69 -23.51
C GLY A 172 -15.62 -3.00 -24.61
N GLU A 173 -14.40 -2.49 -24.53
CA GLU A 173 -13.30 -2.81 -25.45
C GLU A 173 -12.33 -3.81 -24.79
N PRO A 174 -12.11 -4.99 -25.40
CA PRO A 174 -11.12 -5.93 -24.88
C PRO A 174 -9.70 -5.37 -25.06
N TYR A 175 -8.80 -5.78 -24.17
CA TYR A 175 -7.39 -5.48 -24.38
C TYR A 175 -6.91 -6.00 -25.75
N SER A 176 -5.99 -5.27 -26.37
CA SER A 176 -5.27 -5.78 -27.53
C SER A 176 -4.52 -7.06 -27.17
N GLU A 177 -4.18 -7.90 -28.14
CA GLU A 177 -3.39 -9.12 -27.87
C GLU A 177 -2.04 -8.81 -27.21
N ARG A 178 -1.45 -7.67 -27.53
CA ARG A 178 -0.22 -7.19 -26.88
C ARG A 178 -0.46 -6.86 -25.41
N ASP A 179 -1.49 -6.07 -25.14
CA ASP A 179 -1.80 -5.62 -23.78
C ASP A 179 -2.27 -6.77 -22.90
N LEU A 180 -3.03 -7.71 -23.49
CA LEU A 180 -3.45 -8.94 -22.83
C LEU A 180 -2.25 -9.82 -22.46
N LEU A 181 -1.28 -9.95 -23.36
CA LEU A 181 -0.04 -10.68 -23.09
C LEU A 181 0.75 -10.01 -21.95
N GLN A 182 0.99 -8.70 -22.06
CA GLN A 182 1.77 -7.95 -21.08
C GLN A 182 1.11 -7.96 -19.69
N THR A 183 -0.20 -7.74 -19.63
CA THR A 183 -0.93 -7.80 -18.35
C THR A 183 -0.91 -9.21 -17.76
N THR A 184 -1.07 -10.26 -18.57
CA THR A 184 -1.00 -11.64 -18.08
C THR A 184 0.40 -11.98 -17.55
N LEU A 185 1.46 -11.49 -18.20
CA LEU A 185 2.83 -11.63 -17.71
C LEU A 185 3.02 -10.88 -16.38
N ALA A 186 2.53 -9.65 -16.28
CA ALA A 186 2.61 -8.86 -15.04
C ALA A 186 1.94 -9.56 -13.85
N VAL A 187 0.79 -10.22 -14.07
CA VAL A 187 0.05 -10.95 -13.03
C VAL A 187 0.74 -12.27 -12.64
N SER A 188 1.46 -12.91 -13.57
CA SER A 188 1.82 -14.33 -13.39
C SER A 188 3.32 -14.58 -13.22
N ALA A 189 4.19 -13.72 -13.78
CA ALA A 189 5.59 -14.07 -13.95
C ALA A 189 6.36 -14.13 -12.63
N ASP A 190 6.16 -13.16 -11.73
CA ASP A 190 6.90 -13.08 -10.47
C ASP A 190 6.52 -14.24 -9.54
N ALA A 191 5.22 -14.54 -9.44
CA ALA A 191 4.74 -15.66 -8.63
C ALA A 191 5.29 -16.99 -9.14
N LEU A 192 5.33 -17.19 -10.46
CA LEU A 192 5.88 -18.41 -11.06
C LEU A 192 7.42 -18.48 -10.90
N ALA A 193 8.12 -17.36 -10.98
CA ALA A 193 9.56 -17.29 -10.75
C ALA A 193 9.89 -17.68 -9.31
N TYR A 194 9.15 -17.15 -8.34
CA TYR A 194 9.29 -17.50 -6.93
C TYR A 194 9.01 -18.99 -6.68
N GLU A 195 7.90 -19.55 -7.19
CA GLU A 195 7.58 -20.97 -7.02
C GLU A 195 8.62 -21.89 -7.69
N THR A 196 9.20 -21.45 -8.82
CA THR A 196 10.30 -22.17 -9.48
C THR A 196 11.57 -22.16 -8.62
N ALA A 197 11.93 -21.00 -8.08
CA ALA A 197 13.07 -20.87 -7.17
C ALA A 197 12.86 -21.68 -5.88
N LYS A 198 11.67 -21.68 -5.32
CA LYS A 198 11.29 -22.46 -4.15
C LYS A 198 11.44 -23.96 -4.38
N ALA A 199 11.00 -24.46 -5.54
CA ALA A 199 11.20 -25.85 -5.92
C ALA A 199 12.69 -26.22 -6.07
N ASP A 200 13.53 -25.29 -6.49
CA ASP A 200 14.98 -25.50 -6.57
C ASP A 200 15.65 -25.41 -5.19
N ARG A 201 15.16 -24.56 -4.27
CA ARG A 201 15.58 -24.55 -2.89
C ARG A 201 15.27 -25.89 -2.20
N ASP A 202 14.08 -26.45 -2.44
CA ASP A 202 13.68 -27.73 -1.84
C ASP A 202 14.53 -28.92 -2.37
N LYS A 203 15.16 -28.74 -3.54
CA LYS A 203 16.14 -29.68 -4.11
C LYS A 203 17.59 -29.36 -3.71
N GLY A 204 17.82 -28.36 -2.88
CA GLY A 204 19.14 -27.95 -2.42
C GLY A 204 20.01 -27.25 -3.47
N LYS A 205 19.41 -26.71 -4.56
CA LYS A 205 20.16 -26.00 -5.59
C LYS A 205 20.45 -24.55 -5.24
N ILE A 206 19.60 -23.93 -4.42
CA ILE A 206 19.75 -22.57 -3.90
C ILE A 206 19.52 -22.57 -2.39
N THR A 207 20.01 -21.53 -1.71
CA THR A 207 19.84 -21.37 -0.27
C THR A 207 18.52 -20.71 0.08
N THR A 208 18.17 -20.68 1.37
CA THR A 208 16.98 -19.95 1.85
C THR A 208 17.17 -18.46 1.71
N GLU A 209 18.36 -17.93 1.92
CA GLU A 209 18.72 -16.53 1.74
C GLU A 209 18.52 -16.11 0.28
N GLN A 210 18.99 -16.92 -0.68
CA GLN A 210 18.78 -16.67 -2.11
C GLN A 210 17.29 -16.69 -2.51
N LEU A 211 16.47 -17.56 -1.87
CA LEU A 211 15.02 -17.54 -2.10
C LEU A 211 14.35 -16.28 -1.54
N GLN A 212 14.90 -15.68 -0.50
CA GLN A 212 14.38 -14.45 0.12
C GLN A 212 14.87 -13.18 -0.58
N ASP A 213 15.87 -13.30 -1.42
CA ASP A 213 16.43 -12.22 -2.21
C ASP A 213 15.63 -12.04 -3.52
N PHE A 214 14.84 -10.96 -3.57
CA PHE A 214 14.06 -10.64 -4.76
C PHE A 214 14.94 -10.39 -5.98
N THR A 215 16.09 -9.74 -5.81
CA THR A 215 17.03 -9.43 -6.89
C THR A 215 17.61 -10.69 -7.50
N TYR A 216 17.96 -11.66 -6.64
CA TYR A 216 18.42 -12.96 -7.08
C TYR A 216 17.36 -13.69 -7.94
N ILE A 217 16.09 -13.68 -7.50
CA ILE A 217 14.99 -14.30 -8.25
C ILE A 217 14.74 -13.58 -9.58
N ALA A 218 14.74 -12.25 -9.56
CA ALA A 218 14.54 -11.42 -10.75
C ALA A 218 15.62 -11.67 -11.81
N HIS A 219 16.86 -11.88 -11.38
CA HIS A 219 17.98 -12.16 -12.28
C HIS A 219 18.00 -13.59 -12.80
N HIS A 220 17.89 -14.58 -11.92
CA HIS A 220 18.15 -15.99 -12.27
C HIS A 220 16.92 -16.74 -12.79
N TYR A 221 15.71 -16.34 -12.39
CA TYR A 221 14.48 -17.09 -12.69
C TYR A 221 13.51 -16.33 -13.60
N LEU A 222 13.30 -15.05 -13.38
CA LEU A 222 12.26 -14.27 -14.05
C LEU A 222 12.42 -14.23 -15.58
N PRO A 223 13.61 -14.06 -16.19
CA PRO A 223 13.75 -14.04 -17.64
C PRO A 223 13.34 -15.36 -18.30
N THR A 224 13.73 -16.49 -17.71
CA THR A 224 13.37 -17.83 -18.19
C THR A 224 11.88 -18.07 -18.07
N VAL A 225 11.27 -17.66 -16.97
CA VAL A 225 9.84 -17.78 -16.72
C VAL A 225 9.04 -16.92 -17.69
N LYS A 226 9.42 -15.66 -17.89
CA LYS A 226 8.79 -14.76 -18.88
C LYS A 226 8.83 -15.36 -20.29
N LYS A 227 9.97 -15.92 -20.69
CA LYS A 227 10.10 -16.57 -22.00
C LYS A 227 9.17 -17.78 -22.14
N ARG A 228 9.09 -18.65 -21.13
CA ARG A 228 8.18 -19.82 -21.11
C ARG A 228 6.72 -19.38 -21.19
N LEU A 229 6.31 -18.41 -20.38
CA LEU A 229 4.96 -17.85 -20.39
C LEU A 229 4.62 -17.21 -21.72
N THR A 230 5.50 -16.38 -22.28
CA THR A 230 5.28 -15.73 -23.58
C THR A 230 5.07 -16.76 -24.68
N THR A 231 5.91 -17.78 -24.75
CA THR A 231 5.79 -18.84 -25.75
C THR A 231 4.44 -19.57 -25.64
N MET A 232 4.01 -19.89 -24.43
CA MET A 232 2.73 -20.57 -24.17
C MET A 232 1.54 -19.66 -24.47
N LEU A 233 1.58 -18.37 -24.04
CA LEU A 233 0.46 -17.43 -24.20
C LEU A 233 0.27 -16.97 -25.65
N GLN A 234 1.34 -16.90 -26.45
CA GLN A 234 1.25 -16.60 -27.88
C GLN A 234 0.70 -17.76 -28.71
N ASN A 235 0.94 -18.98 -28.25
CA ASN A 235 0.47 -20.19 -28.93
C ASN A 235 -0.17 -21.18 -27.94
N PRO A 236 -1.32 -20.80 -27.33
CA PRO A 236 -1.94 -21.62 -26.30
C PRO A 236 -2.35 -22.98 -26.87
N PRO A 237 -1.97 -24.09 -26.26
CA PRO A 237 -2.39 -25.42 -26.69
C PRO A 237 -3.92 -25.53 -26.68
N ARG A 238 -4.49 -26.20 -27.68
CA ARG A 238 -5.94 -26.48 -27.73
C ARG A 238 -6.39 -27.39 -26.60
N ASP A 239 -5.52 -28.30 -26.19
CA ASP A 239 -5.76 -29.17 -25.04
C ASP A 239 -5.03 -28.60 -23.81
N THR A 240 -5.79 -28.11 -22.87
CA THR A 240 -5.27 -27.58 -21.60
C THR A 240 -4.60 -28.65 -20.72
N ALA A 241 -4.88 -29.95 -20.97
CA ALA A 241 -4.20 -31.04 -20.28
C ALA A 241 -2.72 -31.17 -20.70
N ALA A 242 -2.36 -30.69 -21.89
CA ALA A 242 -0.98 -30.64 -22.35
C ALA A 242 -0.14 -29.52 -21.67
N ILE A 243 -0.77 -28.60 -20.94
CA ILE A 243 -0.09 -27.50 -20.24
C ILE A 243 0.44 -27.99 -18.91
N THR A 244 1.72 -27.73 -18.65
CA THR A 244 2.31 -28.05 -17.36
C THR A 244 1.56 -27.37 -16.19
N PRO A 245 1.38 -28.03 -15.05
CA PRO A 245 0.56 -27.52 -13.96
C PRO A 245 0.94 -26.12 -13.47
N ASP A 246 2.22 -25.78 -13.53
CA ASP A 246 2.77 -24.49 -13.13
C ASP A 246 2.35 -23.31 -14.05
N LEU A 247 2.05 -23.58 -15.31
CA LEU A 247 1.63 -22.55 -16.28
C LEU A 247 0.09 -22.35 -16.35
N ARG A 248 -0.70 -23.27 -15.80
CA ARG A 248 -2.17 -23.20 -15.85
C ARG A 248 -2.76 -21.95 -15.20
N PRO A 249 -2.21 -21.43 -14.07
CA PRO A 249 -2.71 -20.18 -13.49
C PRO A 249 -2.66 -19.00 -14.47
N ALA A 250 -1.57 -18.86 -15.23
CA ALA A 250 -1.43 -17.78 -16.20
C ALA A 250 -2.47 -17.85 -17.33
N LEU A 251 -2.77 -19.05 -17.83
CA LEU A 251 -3.83 -19.21 -18.81
C LEU A 251 -5.21 -18.84 -18.25
N ARG A 252 -5.49 -19.26 -17.03
CA ARG A 252 -6.74 -18.91 -16.34
C ARG A 252 -6.86 -17.39 -16.17
N TYR A 253 -5.79 -16.70 -15.79
CA TYR A 253 -5.82 -15.23 -15.66
C TYR A 253 -6.04 -14.55 -17.01
N ARG A 254 -5.41 -15.04 -18.10
CA ARG A 254 -5.68 -14.54 -19.43
C ARG A 254 -7.16 -14.70 -19.82
N GLU A 255 -7.76 -15.85 -19.57
CA GLU A 255 -9.17 -16.10 -19.81
C GLU A 255 -10.08 -15.18 -18.98
N GLN A 256 -9.73 -14.94 -17.73
CA GLN A 256 -10.47 -14.03 -16.86
C GLN A 256 -10.36 -12.57 -17.30
N LEU A 257 -9.19 -12.12 -17.78
CA LEU A 257 -9.02 -10.79 -18.37
C LEU A 257 -9.91 -10.62 -19.60
N ILE A 258 -9.94 -11.61 -20.50
CA ILE A 258 -10.82 -11.61 -21.68
C ILE A 258 -12.30 -11.57 -21.27
N ALA A 259 -12.68 -12.37 -20.28
CA ALA A 259 -14.06 -12.44 -19.81
C ALA A 259 -14.54 -11.15 -19.11
N SER A 260 -13.62 -10.36 -18.56
CA SER A 260 -13.93 -9.17 -17.78
C SER A 260 -14.79 -8.17 -18.54
N THR A 261 -14.45 -7.86 -19.79
CA THR A 261 -15.16 -6.87 -20.63
C THR A 261 -16.64 -7.21 -20.77
N ALA A 262 -16.97 -8.46 -21.11
CA ALA A 262 -18.36 -8.90 -21.23
C ALA A 262 -19.05 -8.97 -19.85
N ASN A 263 -18.30 -9.36 -18.82
CA ASN A 263 -18.82 -9.50 -17.46
C ASN A 263 -19.25 -8.16 -16.86
N GLU A 264 -18.48 -7.09 -17.10
CA GLU A 264 -18.78 -5.73 -16.66
C GLU A 264 -20.13 -5.25 -17.21
N PHE A 265 -20.35 -5.45 -18.50
CA PHE A 265 -21.60 -5.08 -19.13
C PHE A 265 -22.78 -5.93 -18.65
N ASN A 266 -22.59 -7.23 -18.56
CA ASN A 266 -23.60 -8.16 -18.08
C ASN A 266 -23.99 -7.90 -16.60
N ALA A 267 -23.02 -7.50 -15.78
CA ALA A 267 -23.26 -7.14 -14.38
C ALA A 267 -24.18 -5.91 -14.27
N MET A 268 -23.92 -4.86 -15.08
CA MET A 268 -24.76 -3.69 -15.15
C MET A 268 -26.21 -4.04 -15.56
N VAL A 269 -26.36 -4.76 -16.67
CA VAL A 269 -27.68 -5.16 -17.20
C VAL A 269 -28.41 -6.01 -16.16
N ARG A 270 -27.73 -6.94 -15.51
CA ARG A 270 -28.30 -7.77 -14.46
C ARG A 270 -28.79 -6.94 -13.28
N GLY A 271 -27.94 -5.99 -12.81
CA GLY A 271 -28.29 -5.10 -11.70
C GLY A 271 -29.49 -4.22 -12.03
N LEU A 272 -29.53 -3.60 -13.20
CA LEU A 272 -30.65 -2.77 -13.67
C LEU A 272 -31.96 -3.56 -13.77
N ASN A 273 -31.87 -4.86 -14.07
CA ASN A 273 -33.04 -5.76 -14.05
C ASN A 273 -33.38 -6.31 -12.64
N GLY A 274 -32.82 -5.72 -11.58
CA GLY A 274 -33.08 -6.15 -10.20
C GLY A 274 -32.38 -7.44 -9.77
N GLY A 275 -31.45 -7.96 -10.59
CA GLY A 275 -30.67 -9.13 -10.27
C GLY A 275 -29.43 -8.84 -9.41
N THR A 276 -28.89 -9.86 -8.77
CA THR A 276 -27.70 -9.73 -7.91
C THR A 276 -26.44 -9.59 -8.74
N VAL A 277 -25.64 -8.54 -8.48
CA VAL A 277 -24.25 -8.45 -8.93
C VAL A 277 -23.37 -9.21 -7.93
N LEU A 278 -22.68 -10.25 -8.40
CA LEU A 278 -21.88 -11.13 -7.55
C LEU A 278 -20.72 -10.37 -6.89
N PRO A 279 -20.46 -10.62 -5.59
CA PRO A 279 -19.36 -9.96 -4.90
C PRO A 279 -17.99 -10.48 -5.33
N ALA A 280 -16.96 -9.63 -5.23
CA ALA A 280 -15.56 -10.00 -5.32
C ALA A 280 -14.70 -9.01 -4.49
N PRO A 281 -13.49 -9.40 -4.08
CA PRO A 281 -12.56 -8.46 -3.51
C PRO A 281 -12.20 -7.39 -4.54
N GLY A 282 -11.83 -6.20 -4.05
CA GLY A 282 -11.12 -5.21 -4.82
C GLY A 282 -9.62 -5.40 -4.68
N GLY A 283 -8.85 -4.78 -5.55
CA GLY A 283 -7.40 -4.79 -5.53
C GLY A 283 -6.79 -4.66 -6.92
N ASP A 284 -5.50 -4.44 -6.93
CA ASP A 284 -4.69 -4.50 -8.14
C ASP A 284 -4.62 -5.95 -8.64
N PRO A 285 -4.94 -6.25 -9.90
CA PRO A 285 -4.90 -7.60 -10.44
C PRO A 285 -3.53 -8.29 -10.37
N VAL A 286 -2.45 -7.53 -10.36
CA VAL A 286 -1.09 -8.06 -10.23
C VAL A 286 -0.83 -8.57 -8.81
N LEU A 287 -1.29 -7.81 -7.80
CA LEU A 287 -1.12 -8.17 -6.39
C LEU A 287 -2.20 -9.15 -5.91
N ASN A 288 -3.42 -9.02 -6.42
CA ASN A 288 -4.55 -9.87 -6.06
C ASN A 288 -5.30 -10.37 -7.31
N PRO A 289 -4.82 -11.42 -7.97
CA PRO A 289 -5.48 -11.97 -9.16
C PRO A 289 -6.93 -12.43 -8.94
N ASN A 290 -7.37 -12.60 -7.69
CA ASN A 290 -8.74 -13.02 -7.37
C ASN A 290 -9.80 -11.93 -7.64
N VAL A 291 -9.37 -10.71 -7.95
CA VAL A 291 -10.26 -9.63 -8.40
C VAL A 291 -10.79 -9.88 -9.82
N LEU A 292 -10.15 -10.78 -10.56
CA LEU A 292 -10.54 -11.18 -11.91
C LEU A 292 -11.53 -12.37 -11.89
N PRO A 293 -12.48 -12.44 -12.86
CA PRO A 293 -12.83 -11.39 -13.79
C PRO A 293 -13.54 -10.23 -13.09
N THR A 294 -13.42 -9.02 -13.63
CA THR A 294 -14.17 -7.84 -13.16
C THR A 294 -15.67 -7.93 -13.47
N GLY A 295 -16.42 -6.87 -13.30
CA GLY A 295 -17.89 -6.90 -13.36
C GLY A 295 -18.49 -7.49 -12.09
N ARG A 296 -17.89 -7.18 -10.94
CA ARG A 296 -18.28 -7.70 -9.63
C ARG A 296 -18.59 -6.55 -8.67
N ASN A 297 -19.44 -6.84 -7.68
CA ASN A 297 -19.74 -5.88 -6.61
C ASN A 297 -18.62 -5.91 -5.58
N MET A 298 -17.71 -4.94 -5.68
CA MET A 298 -16.49 -4.88 -4.88
C MET A 298 -16.78 -4.81 -3.38
N TYR A 299 -16.04 -5.60 -2.59
CA TYR A 299 -15.97 -5.50 -1.14
C TYR A 299 -14.53 -5.32 -0.66
N SER A 300 -14.38 -4.79 0.54
CA SER A 300 -13.08 -4.60 1.20
C SER A 300 -12.74 -5.75 2.13
N VAL A 301 -11.52 -5.71 2.68
CA VAL A 301 -11.10 -6.56 3.78
C VAL A 301 -12.00 -6.37 5.01
N ASN A 302 -12.19 -7.43 5.77
CA ASN A 302 -12.77 -7.30 7.11
C ASN A 302 -11.71 -6.74 8.07
N ALA A 303 -11.81 -5.47 8.43
CA ALA A 303 -10.86 -4.82 9.33
C ALA A 303 -10.68 -5.57 10.66
N GLU A 304 -11.76 -6.19 11.17
CA GLU A 304 -11.72 -6.88 12.47
C GLU A 304 -10.81 -8.13 12.47
N THR A 305 -10.52 -8.72 11.31
CA THR A 305 -9.60 -9.85 11.19
C THR A 305 -8.16 -9.44 10.96
N THR A 306 -7.89 -8.12 10.83
CA THR A 306 -6.53 -7.61 10.54
C THR A 306 -5.76 -7.24 11.82
N PRO A 307 -4.42 -7.44 11.80
CA PRO A 307 -3.67 -8.18 10.78
C PRO A 307 -4.06 -9.65 10.77
N ASN A 308 -4.23 -10.29 9.62
CA ASN A 308 -4.50 -11.71 9.57
C ASN A 308 -3.25 -12.54 9.98
N PRO A 309 -3.33 -13.87 10.19
CA PRO A 309 -2.17 -14.65 10.63
C PRO A 309 -0.96 -14.57 9.70
N ARG A 310 -1.18 -14.50 8.37
CA ARG A 310 -0.09 -14.35 7.40
C ARG A 310 0.52 -12.96 7.47
N ALA A 311 -0.31 -11.92 7.46
CA ALA A 311 0.12 -10.54 7.59
C ALA A 311 0.87 -10.30 8.92
N TRP A 312 0.48 -11.02 9.98
CA TRP A 312 1.19 -10.98 11.26
C TRP A 312 2.64 -11.47 11.13
N GLU A 313 2.86 -12.63 10.53
CA GLU A 313 4.21 -13.18 10.35
C GLU A 313 5.05 -12.34 9.37
N ASP A 314 4.45 -11.86 8.28
CA ASP A 314 5.12 -10.98 7.33
C ASP A 314 5.49 -9.64 8.00
N GLY A 315 4.60 -9.06 8.79
CA GLY A 315 4.86 -7.81 9.52
C GLY A 315 5.97 -7.96 10.56
N LYS A 316 6.00 -9.05 11.30
CA LYS A 316 7.11 -9.36 12.24
C LYS A 316 8.44 -9.40 11.50
N ARG A 317 8.50 -10.14 10.40
CA ARG A 317 9.72 -10.30 9.60
C ARG A 317 10.21 -8.96 9.06
N LEU A 318 9.30 -8.11 8.56
CA LEU A 318 9.63 -6.77 8.05
C LEU A 318 10.12 -5.84 9.16
N ALA A 319 9.48 -5.87 10.34
CA ALA A 319 9.91 -5.09 11.49
C ALA A 319 11.32 -5.49 11.94
N GLU A 320 11.61 -6.79 12.05
CA GLU A 320 12.94 -7.27 12.43
C GLU A 320 14.00 -6.92 11.36
N ALA A 321 13.66 -6.99 10.08
CA ALA A 321 14.55 -6.56 9.00
C ALA A 321 14.90 -5.06 9.12
N THR A 322 13.91 -4.20 9.38
CA THR A 322 14.11 -2.76 9.63
C THR A 322 15.04 -2.53 10.83
N LEU A 323 14.79 -3.21 11.94
CA LEU A 323 15.61 -3.09 13.13
C LEU A 323 17.05 -3.56 12.90
N LYS A 324 17.22 -4.68 12.19
CA LYS A 324 18.53 -5.22 11.83
C LYS A 324 19.32 -4.27 10.94
N GLN A 325 18.66 -3.69 9.94
CA GLN A 325 19.29 -2.71 9.03
C GLN A 325 19.73 -1.47 9.79
N TYR A 326 18.87 -0.93 10.64
CA TYR A 326 19.21 0.28 11.43
C TYR A 326 20.33 0.00 12.42
N THR A 327 20.25 -1.08 13.20
CA THR A 327 21.30 -1.47 14.16
C THR A 327 22.62 -1.76 13.48
N GLY A 328 22.61 -2.38 12.31
CA GLY A 328 23.84 -2.63 11.52
C GLY A 328 24.54 -1.34 11.10
N LYS A 329 23.76 -0.29 10.78
CA LYS A 329 24.29 1.02 10.35
C LYS A 329 24.71 1.91 11.54
N HIS A 330 23.97 1.88 12.66
CA HIS A 330 24.10 2.85 13.75
C HIS A 330 24.66 2.27 15.06
N GLY A 331 24.75 0.94 15.19
CA GLY A 331 25.24 0.25 16.38
C GLY A 331 24.24 0.22 17.55
N GLU A 332 23.05 0.83 17.40
CA GLU A 332 22.00 0.88 18.42
C GLU A 332 20.62 0.71 17.79
N TYR A 333 19.61 0.38 18.60
CA TYR A 333 18.22 0.32 18.13
C TYR A 333 17.63 1.71 17.90
N PRO A 334 16.74 1.88 16.90
CA PRO A 334 15.99 3.12 16.76
C PRO A 334 15.09 3.31 18.00
N ARG A 335 14.93 4.53 18.43
CA ARG A 335 14.03 4.85 19.55
C ARG A 335 12.61 5.10 19.09
N LYS A 336 12.45 5.63 17.87
CA LYS A 336 11.16 5.96 17.27
C LYS A 336 11.12 5.67 15.78
N VAL A 337 10.02 5.04 15.34
CA VAL A 337 9.74 4.77 13.93
C VAL A 337 8.43 5.40 13.53
N SER A 338 8.43 6.14 12.42
CA SER A 338 7.24 6.72 11.80
C SER A 338 6.71 5.80 10.71
N TYR A 339 5.40 5.61 10.66
CA TYR A 339 4.71 4.79 9.67
C TYR A 339 3.65 5.59 8.94
N THR A 340 3.53 5.40 7.63
CA THR A 340 2.40 5.89 6.84
C THR A 340 1.50 4.72 6.47
N PHE A 341 0.21 4.82 6.80
CA PHE A 341 -0.80 3.80 6.51
C PHE A 341 -1.70 4.24 5.35
N TRP A 342 -1.59 3.56 4.23
CA TRP A 342 -2.47 3.72 3.08
C TRP A 342 -3.58 2.67 3.07
N ALA A 343 -4.79 3.06 2.66
CA ALA A 343 -5.92 2.14 2.58
C ALA A 343 -5.67 0.99 1.59
N GLY A 344 -5.09 1.29 0.44
CA GLY A 344 -4.79 0.28 -0.58
C GLY A 344 -3.81 -0.78 -0.08
N GLU A 345 -2.68 -0.36 0.52
CA GLU A 345 -1.70 -1.27 1.11
C GLU A 345 -2.32 -2.11 2.23
N PHE A 346 -3.03 -1.47 3.16
CA PHE A 346 -3.68 -2.17 4.26
C PHE A 346 -4.65 -3.28 3.79
N ILE A 347 -5.43 -2.99 2.75
CA ILE A 347 -6.38 -3.95 2.17
C ILE A 347 -5.62 -5.09 1.49
N THR A 348 -4.63 -4.77 0.67
CA THR A 348 -3.88 -5.74 -0.14
C THR A 348 -3.07 -6.69 0.74
N THR A 349 -2.43 -6.16 1.78
CA THR A 349 -1.60 -6.94 2.70
C THR A 349 -2.37 -7.51 3.88
N GLU A 350 -3.67 -7.18 4.00
CA GLU A 350 -4.52 -7.55 5.14
C GLU A 350 -3.92 -7.13 6.49
N GLY A 351 -3.23 -5.97 6.49
CA GLY A 351 -2.71 -5.31 7.67
C GLY A 351 -1.26 -5.63 8.04
N ALA A 352 -0.39 -5.95 7.08
CA ALA A 352 1.02 -6.25 7.37
C ALA A 352 1.76 -5.06 8.01
N THR A 353 1.48 -3.81 7.59
CA THR A 353 2.08 -2.62 8.24
C THR A 353 1.55 -2.42 9.66
N LEU A 354 0.29 -2.73 9.92
CA LEU A 354 -0.26 -2.73 11.30
C LEU A 354 0.47 -3.77 12.18
N ALA A 355 0.76 -4.95 11.64
CA ALA A 355 1.52 -5.99 12.32
C ALA A 355 2.96 -5.54 12.63
N GLN A 356 3.62 -4.81 11.72
CA GLN A 356 4.93 -4.22 12.01
C GLN A 356 4.86 -3.28 13.22
N VAL A 357 3.86 -2.41 13.27
CA VAL A 357 3.68 -1.46 14.38
C VAL A 357 3.45 -2.19 15.69
N PHE A 358 2.57 -3.20 15.73
CA PHE A 358 2.36 -4.00 16.93
C PHE A 358 3.64 -4.68 17.38
N TRP A 359 4.41 -5.25 16.46
CA TRP A 359 5.67 -5.88 16.79
C TRP A 359 6.73 -4.90 17.27
N MET A 360 6.83 -3.68 16.72
CA MET A 360 7.70 -2.62 17.23
C MET A 360 7.38 -2.29 18.69
N LEU A 361 6.09 -2.17 19.01
CA LEU A 361 5.61 -1.94 20.38
C LEU A 361 5.83 -3.15 21.31
N GLY A 362 6.08 -4.33 20.76
CA GLY A 362 6.18 -5.59 21.53
C GLY A 362 4.84 -6.06 22.06
N VAL A 363 3.79 -5.97 21.23
CA VAL A 363 2.45 -6.51 21.50
C VAL A 363 2.04 -7.46 20.39
N GLU A 364 1.17 -8.40 20.68
CA GLU A 364 0.65 -9.33 19.70
C GLU A 364 -0.88 -9.43 19.73
N PRO A 365 -1.52 -9.75 18.60
CA PRO A 365 -2.98 -9.82 18.51
C PRO A 365 -3.53 -11.09 19.16
N VAL A 366 -4.57 -10.92 19.98
CA VAL A 366 -5.39 -12.01 20.52
C VAL A 366 -6.62 -12.17 19.63
N ARG A 367 -6.87 -13.42 19.19
CA ARG A 367 -7.93 -13.73 18.24
C ARG A 367 -9.03 -14.57 18.88
N ASP A 368 -10.25 -14.31 18.47
CA ASP A 368 -11.39 -15.17 18.80
C ASP A 368 -11.49 -16.39 17.85
N GLY A 369 -12.48 -17.24 18.09
CA GLY A 369 -12.74 -18.43 17.28
C GLY A 369 -13.16 -18.16 15.83
N GLN A 370 -13.42 -16.91 15.47
CA GLN A 370 -13.73 -16.47 14.10
C GLN A 370 -12.54 -15.77 13.42
N GLY A 371 -11.39 -15.74 14.08
CA GLY A 371 -10.18 -15.10 13.59
C GLY A 371 -10.15 -13.58 13.74
N ARG A 372 -11.13 -12.96 14.42
CA ARG A 372 -11.13 -11.53 14.68
C ARG A 372 -10.11 -11.18 15.76
N VAL A 373 -9.38 -10.10 15.58
CA VAL A 373 -8.49 -9.54 16.60
C VAL A 373 -9.33 -8.76 17.59
N VAL A 374 -9.53 -9.32 18.76
CA VAL A 374 -10.42 -8.80 19.81
C VAL A 374 -9.69 -8.15 20.96
N ASP A 375 -8.39 -8.43 21.12
CA ASP A 375 -7.55 -7.91 22.20
C ASP A 375 -6.08 -7.96 21.78
N LEU A 376 -5.22 -7.43 22.64
CA LEU A 376 -3.77 -7.44 22.49
C LEU A 376 -3.12 -8.04 23.75
N ARG A 377 -2.04 -8.77 23.54
CA ARG A 377 -1.20 -9.31 24.60
C ARG A 377 0.20 -8.68 24.54
N LEU A 378 0.70 -8.30 25.70
CA LEU A 378 2.08 -7.84 25.82
C LEU A 378 3.03 -9.03 25.64
N VAL A 379 3.99 -8.91 24.73
CA VAL A 379 5.10 -9.88 24.64
C VAL A 379 6.06 -9.60 25.78
N PRO A 380 6.43 -10.60 26.62
CA PRO A 380 7.40 -10.41 27.69
C PRO A 380 8.72 -9.85 27.16
N SER A 381 9.34 -8.93 27.92
CA SER A 381 10.57 -8.25 27.47
C SER A 381 11.71 -9.21 27.18
N GLU A 382 11.84 -10.28 27.97
CA GLU A 382 12.84 -11.34 27.76
C GLU A 382 12.59 -12.14 26.47
N GLU A 383 11.32 -12.40 26.13
CA GLU A 383 10.93 -13.09 24.90
C GLU A 383 11.13 -12.18 23.69
N LEU A 384 10.81 -10.88 23.82
CA LEU A 384 11.01 -9.88 22.79
C LEU A 384 12.52 -9.71 22.46
N GLY A 385 13.39 -9.83 23.47
CA GLY A 385 14.86 -9.82 23.31
C GLY A 385 15.46 -8.48 22.89
N ARG A 386 14.68 -7.38 22.93
CA ARG A 386 15.08 -6.05 22.47
C ARG A 386 14.23 -4.94 23.10
N PRO A 387 14.63 -3.67 22.94
CA PRO A 387 13.80 -2.53 23.37
C PRO A 387 12.40 -2.52 22.73
N ARG A 388 11.42 -1.99 23.45
CA ARG A 388 10.15 -1.58 22.86
C ARG A 388 10.34 -0.27 22.15
N ILE A 389 10.03 -0.27 20.85
CA ILE A 389 10.27 0.87 19.96
C ILE A 389 9.03 1.76 19.93
N ASN A 390 9.20 3.06 20.18
CA ASN A 390 8.11 4.02 20.07
C ASN A 390 7.71 4.20 18.60
N VAL A 391 6.46 4.54 18.36
CA VAL A 391 5.93 4.70 17.00
C VAL A 391 5.15 5.99 16.85
N VAL A 392 5.02 6.48 15.63
CA VAL A 392 4.02 7.46 15.23
C VAL A 392 3.42 7.01 13.91
N VAL A 393 2.10 7.08 13.78
CA VAL A 393 1.38 6.55 12.63
C VAL A 393 0.58 7.65 11.97
N GLN A 394 0.79 7.84 10.69
CA GLN A 394 0.05 8.74 9.83
C GLN A 394 -0.90 7.93 8.98
N VAL A 395 -2.19 8.21 9.05
CA VAL A 395 -3.21 7.44 8.34
C VAL A 395 -3.85 8.27 7.23
N SER A 396 -4.14 7.64 6.09
CA SER A 396 -4.99 8.25 5.08
C SER A 396 -6.43 8.38 5.57
N GLY A 397 -7.16 9.37 5.09
CA GLY A 397 -8.59 9.52 5.41
C GLY A 397 -9.41 8.30 5.01
N GLN A 398 -9.03 7.64 3.92
CA GLN A 398 -9.67 6.41 3.46
C GLN A 398 -9.49 5.27 4.47
N LEU A 399 -8.28 5.06 4.99
CA LEU A 399 -8.03 4.02 5.99
C LEU A 399 -8.76 4.30 7.30
N ARG A 400 -8.74 5.55 7.77
CA ARG A 400 -9.52 5.98 8.94
C ARG A 400 -10.98 5.53 8.82
N ASP A 401 -11.58 5.71 7.65
CA ASP A 401 -13.00 5.43 7.43
C ASP A 401 -13.31 3.93 7.30
N ILE A 402 -12.40 3.13 6.77
CA ILE A 402 -12.62 1.68 6.58
C ILE A 402 -12.15 0.82 7.75
N ALA A 403 -11.21 1.29 8.55
CA ALA A 403 -10.56 0.52 9.60
C ALA A 403 -10.40 1.29 10.94
N GLY A 404 -11.35 2.15 11.28
CA GLY A 404 -11.31 2.97 12.50
C GLY A 404 -11.09 2.17 13.78
N SER A 405 -11.68 0.98 13.89
CA SER A 405 -11.47 0.06 15.02
C SER A 405 -9.99 -0.34 15.20
N ARG A 406 -9.24 -0.43 14.10
CA ARG A 406 -7.80 -0.77 14.14
C ARG A 406 -6.95 0.39 14.66
N LEU A 407 -7.37 1.62 14.38
CA LEU A 407 -6.72 2.83 14.92
C LEU A 407 -6.89 2.93 16.44
N LYS A 408 -8.08 2.59 16.93
CA LYS A 408 -8.32 2.46 18.37
C LYS A 408 -7.43 1.37 18.98
N LEU A 409 -7.42 0.18 18.39
CA LEU A 409 -6.60 -0.93 18.86
C LEU A 409 -5.11 -0.57 18.90
N LEU A 410 -4.63 0.27 17.98
CA LEU A 410 -3.26 0.77 17.98
C LEU A 410 -2.99 1.68 19.19
N THR A 411 -3.93 2.54 19.57
CA THR A 411 -3.81 3.35 20.78
C THR A 411 -3.80 2.48 22.03
N ASP A 412 -4.62 1.43 22.07
CA ASP A 412 -4.60 0.44 23.14
C ASP A 412 -3.25 -0.30 23.21
N ALA A 413 -2.65 -0.62 22.07
CA ALA A 413 -1.30 -1.20 21.97
C ALA A 413 -0.23 -0.28 22.57
N VAL A 414 -0.28 1.02 22.25
CA VAL A 414 0.65 2.02 22.82
C VAL A 414 0.48 2.12 24.33
N ARG A 415 -0.77 2.15 24.80
CA ARG A 415 -1.06 2.18 26.25
C ARG A 415 -0.49 0.94 26.94
N LEU A 416 -0.80 -0.24 26.43
CA LEU A 416 -0.31 -1.51 26.97
C LEU A 416 1.22 -1.56 27.02
N ALA A 417 1.90 -1.16 25.94
CA ALA A 417 3.36 -1.13 25.87
C ALA A 417 3.97 -0.07 26.80
N SER A 418 3.34 1.12 26.94
CA SER A 418 3.85 2.20 27.81
C SER A 418 3.73 1.89 29.29
N GLU A 419 2.76 1.07 29.68
CA GLU A 419 2.50 0.65 31.07
C GLU A 419 3.22 -0.66 31.44
N ALA A 420 3.98 -1.25 30.52
CA ALA A 420 4.74 -2.48 30.76
C ALA A 420 5.73 -2.29 31.91
N LYS A 421 5.80 -3.29 32.79
CA LYS A 421 6.68 -3.33 33.97
C LYS A 421 7.69 -4.46 33.82
N ASP A 422 8.73 -4.40 34.63
CA ASP A 422 9.76 -5.44 34.72
C ASP A 422 10.45 -5.69 33.35
N GLU A 423 10.79 -4.60 32.67
CA GLU A 423 11.45 -4.60 31.38
C GLU A 423 12.95 -4.95 31.51
N ALA A 424 13.38 -6.03 30.84
CA ALA A 424 14.79 -6.42 30.71
C ALA A 424 15.57 -5.47 29.76
N TYR A 425 14.87 -4.79 28.87
CA TYR A 425 15.42 -3.85 27.89
C TYR A 425 14.75 -2.48 27.99
N PRO A 426 15.34 -1.39 27.44
CA PRO A 426 14.73 -0.07 27.44
C PRO A 426 13.32 -0.07 26.82
N ASN A 427 12.41 0.67 27.45
CA ASN A 427 11.07 0.90 26.93
C ASN A 427 10.94 2.34 26.38
N TYR A 428 11.17 2.49 25.06
CA TYR A 428 11.08 3.80 24.41
C TYR A 428 9.62 4.27 24.22
N VAL A 429 8.65 3.37 24.35
CA VAL A 429 7.22 3.73 24.35
C VAL A 429 6.87 4.46 25.65
N ALA A 430 7.28 3.90 26.79
CA ALA A 430 7.06 4.51 28.11
C ALA A 430 7.75 5.88 28.22
N SER A 431 9.04 5.96 27.86
CA SER A 431 9.78 7.23 27.91
C SER A 431 9.20 8.29 26.95
N GLY A 432 8.76 7.87 25.76
CA GLY A 432 8.09 8.73 24.80
C GLY A 432 6.72 9.26 25.31
N THR A 433 5.98 8.43 26.03
CA THR A 433 4.69 8.82 26.63
C THR A 433 4.90 9.85 27.75
N VAL A 434 5.88 9.64 28.61
CA VAL A 434 6.24 10.62 29.68
C VAL A 434 6.68 11.96 29.07
N LEU A 435 7.48 11.93 28.01
CA LEU A 435 7.90 13.16 27.32
C LEU A 435 6.71 13.91 26.73
N GLN A 436 5.79 13.20 26.07
CA GLN A 436 4.58 13.81 25.49
C GLN A 436 3.68 14.41 26.57
N GLU A 437 3.46 13.71 27.69
CA GLU A 437 2.67 14.22 28.82
C GLU A 437 3.26 15.55 29.34
N LYS A 438 4.58 15.59 29.55
CA LYS A 438 5.29 16.77 29.99
C LYS A 438 5.12 17.96 29.04
N LEU A 439 5.32 17.74 27.75
CA LEU A 439 5.18 18.77 26.71
C LEU A 439 3.75 19.32 26.63
N LEU A 440 2.75 18.47 26.78
CA LEU A 440 1.35 18.90 26.79
C LEU A 440 1.03 19.74 28.02
N VAL A 441 1.54 19.38 29.19
CA VAL A 441 1.37 20.17 30.42
C VAL A 441 2.07 21.53 30.33
N GLU A 442 3.29 21.58 29.80
CA GLU A 442 4.03 22.83 29.56
C GLU A 442 3.29 23.78 28.60
N LYS A 443 2.50 23.24 27.67
CA LYS A 443 1.64 23.98 26.74
C LYS A 443 0.25 24.33 27.31
N GLY A 444 0.02 24.05 28.59
CA GLY A 444 -1.20 24.44 29.31
C GLY A 444 -2.32 23.40 29.31
N THR A 445 -2.08 22.17 28.81
CA THR A 445 -3.04 21.07 28.93
C THR A 445 -3.09 20.60 30.41
N SER A 446 -4.28 20.36 30.96
CA SER A 446 -4.41 19.83 32.31
C SER A 446 -3.69 18.48 32.47
N PRO A 447 -3.07 18.18 33.64
CA PRO A 447 -2.32 16.93 33.81
C PRO A 447 -3.11 15.66 33.50
N LYS A 448 -4.39 15.62 33.85
CA LYS A 448 -5.27 14.50 33.54
C LYS A 448 -5.41 14.33 32.02
N ARG A 449 -5.73 15.42 31.34
CA ARG A 449 -5.90 15.41 29.88
C ARG A 449 -4.58 15.12 29.14
N ALA A 450 -3.47 15.69 29.62
CA ALA A 450 -2.14 15.44 29.06
C ALA A 450 -1.76 13.94 29.13
N ARG A 451 -2.09 13.27 30.23
CA ARG A 451 -1.88 11.84 30.39
C ARG A 451 -2.73 11.02 29.41
N GLU A 452 -4.02 11.34 29.25
CA GLU A 452 -4.90 10.69 28.29
C GLU A 452 -4.38 10.84 26.86
N MET A 453 -3.91 12.03 26.51
CA MET A 453 -3.40 12.33 25.17
C MET A 453 -1.98 11.83 24.91
N SER A 454 -1.19 11.58 25.94
CA SER A 454 0.22 11.20 25.82
C SER A 454 0.45 9.84 25.13
N VAL A 455 -0.56 8.98 25.10
CA VAL A 455 -0.53 7.67 24.41
C VAL A 455 -0.98 7.76 22.94
N MET A 456 -1.46 8.91 22.48
CA MET A 456 -1.89 9.06 21.09
C MET A 456 -0.71 9.05 20.15
N ARG A 457 -0.77 8.17 19.15
CA ARG A 457 0.26 8.00 18.12
C ARG A 457 -0.32 7.95 16.71
N VAL A 458 -1.65 8.08 16.56
CA VAL A 458 -2.34 7.99 15.28
C VAL A 458 -2.85 9.36 14.89
N PHE A 459 -2.36 9.86 13.76
CA PHE A 459 -2.71 11.16 13.22
C PHE A 459 -3.14 11.04 11.76
N GLY A 460 -4.00 11.93 11.30
CA GLY A 460 -4.51 11.90 9.94
C GLY A 460 -5.14 13.22 9.52
N PRO A 461 -5.78 13.26 8.34
CA PRO A 461 -6.35 14.48 7.78
C PRO A 461 -7.40 15.09 8.71
N VAL A 462 -7.33 16.42 8.86
CA VAL A 462 -8.33 17.20 9.60
C VAL A 462 -9.64 17.29 8.80
N ASN A 463 -10.74 17.58 9.48
CA ASN A 463 -12.04 17.87 8.87
C ASN A 463 -12.54 16.82 7.87
N SER A 464 -12.30 15.54 8.14
CA SER A 464 -12.67 14.42 7.25
C SER A 464 -12.00 14.45 5.87
N GLY A 465 -10.93 15.22 5.68
CA GLY A 465 -10.16 15.25 4.44
C GLY A 465 -9.52 13.90 4.08
N TYR A 466 -9.20 13.74 2.81
CA TYR A 466 -8.48 12.55 2.30
C TYR A 466 -7.05 12.88 1.86
N SER A 467 -6.76 14.14 1.60
CA SER A 467 -5.46 14.63 1.16
C SER A 467 -4.56 15.00 2.33
N THR A 468 -3.25 14.84 2.14
CA THR A 468 -2.22 15.41 3.03
C THR A 468 -2.19 16.95 3.00
N GLY A 469 -2.85 17.57 2.01
CA GLY A 469 -2.91 19.03 1.83
C GLY A 469 -1.65 19.64 1.22
N ILE A 470 -0.67 18.84 0.80
CA ILE A 470 0.59 19.34 0.22
C ILE A 470 0.61 19.33 -1.32
N MET A 471 -0.37 18.72 -1.97
CA MET A 471 -0.43 18.63 -3.45
C MET A 471 -0.37 20.01 -4.12
N GLY A 472 -1.09 21.00 -3.57
CA GLY A 472 -1.07 22.36 -4.10
C GLY A 472 0.33 23.02 -4.06
N TYR A 473 1.16 22.69 -3.08
CA TYR A 473 2.53 23.18 -3.02
C TYR A 473 3.41 22.52 -4.10
N THR A 474 3.23 21.22 -4.36
CA THR A 474 3.98 20.52 -5.41
C THR A 474 3.56 20.91 -6.82
N GLU A 475 2.27 21.14 -7.06
CA GLU A 475 1.73 21.62 -8.33
C GLU A 475 2.16 23.07 -8.66
N HIS A 476 2.32 23.89 -7.62
CA HIS A 476 2.71 25.29 -7.75
C HIS A 476 4.05 25.54 -7.05
N SER A 477 5.09 24.90 -7.54
CA SER A 477 6.45 24.93 -6.94
C SER A 477 7.04 26.36 -6.80
N GLY A 478 6.52 27.36 -7.48
CA GLY A 478 6.87 28.76 -7.30
C GLY A 478 6.10 29.50 -6.18
N SER A 479 5.19 28.84 -5.48
CA SER A 479 4.35 29.44 -4.44
C SER A 479 4.91 29.37 -3.02
N TRP A 480 6.05 28.72 -2.84
CA TRP A 480 6.74 28.59 -1.56
C TRP A 480 8.24 28.87 -1.72
N GLU A 481 8.88 29.41 -0.69
CA GLU A 481 10.29 29.78 -0.67
C GLU A 481 11.14 28.84 0.20
N ASP A 482 10.53 28.21 1.21
CA ASP A 482 11.20 27.32 2.18
C ASP A 482 10.40 26.02 2.34
N GLU A 483 11.09 24.89 2.32
CA GLU A 483 10.50 23.55 2.59
C GLU A 483 9.76 23.48 3.92
N LYS A 484 10.07 24.36 4.88
CA LYS A 484 9.34 24.50 6.13
C LYS A 484 7.88 24.91 5.94
N GLU A 485 7.55 25.62 4.88
CA GLU A 485 6.17 25.98 4.55
C GLU A 485 5.37 24.73 4.16
N ILE A 486 5.98 23.84 3.38
CA ILE A 486 5.39 22.55 3.02
C ILE A 486 5.22 21.68 4.27
N ALA A 487 6.25 21.60 5.11
CA ALA A 487 6.20 20.83 6.37
C ALA A 487 5.10 21.37 7.31
N GLN A 488 4.98 22.71 7.42
CA GLN A 488 3.92 23.33 8.23
C GLN A 488 2.53 23.08 7.64
N GLY A 489 2.40 23.11 6.31
CA GLY A 489 1.18 22.73 5.60
C GLY A 489 0.77 21.30 5.93
N TYR A 490 1.72 20.37 5.87
CA TYR A 490 1.51 18.96 6.23
C TYR A 490 1.06 18.80 7.69
N LEU A 491 1.77 19.39 8.65
CA LEU A 491 1.43 19.34 10.07
C LEU A 491 0.03 19.92 10.35
N ASN A 492 -0.32 20.99 9.64
CA ASN A 492 -1.63 21.61 9.77
C ASN A 492 -2.77 20.71 9.25
N ASN A 493 -2.53 20.01 8.15
CA ASN A 493 -3.56 19.18 7.49
C ASN A 493 -3.66 17.77 8.07
N MET A 494 -2.58 17.22 8.61
CA MET A 494 -2.52 15.86 9.15
C MET A 494 -2.54 15.80 10.68
N GLY A 495 -2.76 16.92 11.36
CA GLY A 495 -2.67 17.03 12.82
C GLY A 495 -3.93 16.64 13.58
N ALA A 496 -4.90 15.95 12.99
CA ALA A 496 -6.04 15.42 13.74
C ALA A 496 -5.69 14.07 14.37
N ALA A 497 -5.99 13.90 15.66
CA ALA A 497 -5.77 12.65 16.39
C ALA A 497 -6.90 11.66 16.14
N TYR A 498 -6.54 10.39 15.93
CA TYR A 498 -7.45 9.26 15.76
C TYR A 498 -6.99 8.08 16.61
N GLY A 499 -7.91 7.30 17.13
CA GLY A 499 -7.56 6.12 17.92
C GLY A 499 -8.15 6.12 19.33
N ASP A 500 -8.85 7.19 19.69
CA ASP A 500 -9.62 7.32 20.93
C ASP A 500 -10.99 7.89 20.57
N GLU A 501 -12.07 7.33 21.10
CA GLU A 501 -13.44 7.77 20.81
C GLU A 501 -13.71 9.20 21.29
N ASP A 502 -13.16 9.57 22.46
CA ASP A 502 -13.34 10.89 23.06
C ASP A 502 -12.56 12.00 22.33
N ASN A 503 -11.55 11.62 21.55
CA ASN A 503 -10.65 12.54 20.84
C ASN A 503 -10.67 12.35 19.33
N TRP A 504 -11.63 11.62 18.79
CA TRP A 504 -11.68 11.28 17.39
C TRP A 504 -11.79 12.51 16.48
N GLY A 505 -10.75 12.76 15.69
CA GLY A 505 -10.68 13.89 14.76
C GLY A 505 -10.37 15.23 15.44
N GLU A 506 -10.01 15.25 16.70
CA GLU A 506 -9.59 16.46 17.40
C GLU A 506 -8.24 16.94 16.87
N VAL A 507 -8.18 18.23 16.51
CA VAL A 507 -6.96 18.83 15.93
C VAL A 507 -5.93 19.07 17.03
N GLN A 508 -4.81 18.36 16.93
CA GLN A 508 -3.72 18.33 17.91
C GLN A 508 -2.36 18.56 17.23
N LYS A 509 -2.21 19.71 16.55
CA LYS A 509 -1.02 20.03 15.74
C LYS A 509 0.29 19.94 16.53
N ASP A 510 0.32 20.46 17.73
CA ASP A 510 1.50 20.45 18.60
C ASP A 510 1.86 19.04 19.05
N LEU A 511 0.85 18.20 19.32
CA LEU A 511 1.04 16.81 19.67
C LEU A 511 1.60 16.03 18.48
N PHE A 512 1.06 16.25 17.28
CA PHE A 512 1.55 15.61 16.06
C PHE A 512 2.99 16.01 15.74
N ALA A 513 3.29 17.32 15.76
CA ALA A 513 4.65 17.80 15.53
C ALA A 513 5.65 17.21 16.56
N SER A 514 5.26 17.15 17.83
CA SER A 514 6.07 16.54 18.89
C SER A 514 6.20 15.02 18.72
N ALA A 515 5.14 14.34 18.27
CA ALA A 515 5.20 12.90 18.02
C ALA A 515 6.16 12.57 16.86
N LEU A 516 6.22 13.40 15.81
CA LEU A 516 7.14 13.24 14.69
C LEU A 516 8.57 13.65 15.01
N SER A 517 8.79 14.57 15.94
CA SER A 517 10.15 15.01 16.28
C SER A 517 11.00 13.84 16.76
N GLU A 518 12.30 13.89 16.47
CA GLU A 518 13.26 12.85 16.86
C GLU A 518 12.87 11.44 16.34
N THR A 519 12.30 11.34 15.14
CA THR A 519 12.05 10.07 14.47
C THR A 519 13.32 9.58 13.82
N ASP A 520 13.74 8.36 14.14
CA ASP A 520 14.98 7.76 13.64
C ASP A 520 14.79 7.08 12.28
N VAL A 521 13.60 6.52 12.05
CA VAL A 521 13.25 5.77 10.82
C VAL A 521 11.87 6.16 10.35
N VAL A 522 11.71 6.34 9.04
CA VAL A 522 10.43 6.56 8.38
C VAL A 522 10.12 5.39 7.45
N ILE A 523 8.97 4.77 7.63
CA ILE A 523 8.46 3.67 6.80
C ILE A 523 7.23 4.16 6.05
N GLN A 524 7.36 4.20 4.75
CA GLN A 524 6.25 4.50 3.84
C GLN A 524 6.12 3.34 2.84
N PRO A 525 5.10 2.49 2.97
CA PRO A 525 4.86 1.43 2.01
C PRO A 525 4.62 2.01 0.62
N ARG A 526 5.21 1.40 -0.41
CA ARG A 526 4.87 1.75 -1.78
C ARG A 526 3.43 1.35 -2.08
N GLN A 527 2.72 2.24 -2.73
CA GLN A 527 1.49 1.86 -3.43
C GLN A 527 1.90 1.44 -4.85
N SER A 528 1.56 0.22 -5.22
CA SER A 528 1.52 -0.14 -6.64
C SER A 528 0.27 0.53 -7.23
N ASN A 529 0.46 1.46 -8.13
CA ASN A 529 -0.64 2.06 -8.89
C ASN A 529 -0.99 1.18 -10.08
#